data_8cf9c8293fee6ff4b202ff1d5f6e7377
#
_entry.id   8cf9c8293fee6ff4b202ff1d5f6e7377
#
_cell.length_a   1.000
_cell.length_b   1.000
_cell.length_c   1.000
_cell.angle_alpha   90.00
_cell.angle_beta   90.00
_cell.angle_gamma   90.00
#
_symmetry.space_group_name_H-M   'P 1'
#
loop_
_entity.id
_entity.type
_entity.pdbx_description
1 polymer ?
#
loop_
_entity_poly.entity_id
_entity_poly.type
_entity_poly.pdbx_seq_one_letter_code
_entity_poly.pdbx_strand_id
1 'polypeptide(L)'
;MPNARIKFSGREFELGDRLVTAGRASDNDIAFVEDSNVSRYHIEIEPRGSEYWVIDLNSSNGTTVNGEKLTGDRPLNDGDRIVLGGSAEMEFATETGVGASAGNTAAAAAAPTPTPRAKKKKPTSPTTDEPAASGGIETEASAASAGTKNLVLIAGILCGLAILCVLGSAGAYYLSKRSGCKATAEITKPETGETIATPTQIEVDAIDTGCVAKAVFLLDGTEIAEADSEPYSATIDPNNFPDLSDGLDHSLQIVLVDQNGKEIPQPKAVMLAFETRAVAKPSPSVEIATGNTNQQGQQQQQSQGSTNVTLLETQQMTINIVKQFRGGFAYNVSNRQMLQEIQKMIPQYAQQGYFTRAMAYRDVINVAYVREQNLDASLGFLLAMSRSKFVPTKQGDNEGLWQMSNAFVTSNGYNGLCGTETLSDPSQNCAAKASALYMKALVYSVFDGDEVYAAAAFGKSPADATAWKATLPANRTDVWNVIKTAPEREQLVRFFAAAIVSENPQKFGLKSDRPLSELYRVTQ
;
A
#
# COMPACT_ATOMS: atom_id res chain seq x y z
N MET A 1 -25.20 -20.57 11.34
CA MET A 1 -24.07 -20.46 12.23
C MET A 1 -24.56 -20.10 13.62
N PRO A 2 -23.91 -20.49 14.74
CA PRO A 2 -24.24 -19.95 16.05
C PRO A 2 -23.99 -18.44 16.02
N ASN A 3 -24.88 -17.66 16.67
CA ASN A 3 -24.63 -16.25 16.87
C ASN A 3 -23.38 -16.13 17.77
N ALA A 4 -22.34 -15.54 17.25
CA ALA A 4 -21.07 -15.32 17.96
C ALA A 4 -20.70 -13.85 17.95
N ARG A 5 -19.93 -13.42 18.95
CA ARG A 5 -19.49 -12.03 19.09
C ARG A 5 -18.08 -11.95 19.67
N ILE A 6 -17.40 -10.87 19.37
CA ILE A 6 -16.15 -10.48 20.02
C ILE A 6 -16.43 -9.34 20.99
N LYS A 7 -16.00 -9.53 22.23
CA LYS A 7 -16.00 -8.47 23.25
C LYS A 7 -14.61 -7.86 23.34
N PHE A 8 -14.50 -6.53 23.30
CA PHE A 8 -13.24 -5.80 23.39
C PHE A 8 -13.47 -4.38 23.91
N SER A 9 -12.64 -3.88 24.79
CA SER A 9 -12.69 -2.50 25.30
C SER A 9 -14.10 -2.04 25.74
N GLY A 10 -14.89 -2.96 26.33
CA GLY A 10 -16.26 -2.68 26.76
C GLY A 10 -17.29 -2.58 25.64
N ARG A 11 -16.93 -2.97 24.43
CA ARG A 11 -17.80 -3.05 23.22
C ARG A 11 -18.00 -4.50 22.84
N GLU A 12 -19.07 -4.75 22.08
CA GLU A 12 -19.32 -6.04 21.45
C GLU A 12 -19.42 -5.86 19.93
N PHE A 13 -18.86 -6.81 19.19
CA PHE A 13 -18.93 -6.88 17.74
C PHE A 13 -19.55 -8.22 17.35
N GLU A 14 -20.68 -8.21 16.65
CA GLU A 14 -21.35 -9.44 16.20
C GLU A 14 -20.61 -10.06 15.02
N LEU A 15 -20.31 -11.34 15.13
CA LEU A 15 -19.73 -12.14 14.05
C LEU A 15 -20.87 -12.74 13.21
N GLY A 16 -20.83 -12.45 11.90
CA GLY A 16 -21.73 -13.05 10.92
C GLY A 16 -21.05 -14.16 10.13
N ASP A 17 -21.57 -14.41 8.95
CA ASP A 17 -21.02 -15.37 7.98
C ASP A 17 -19.91 -14.77 7.08
N ARG A 18 -19.41 -13.59 7.44
CA ARG A 18 -18.28 -12.91 6.77
C ARG A 18 -17.03 -12.94 7.64
N LEU A 19 -15.89 -12.85 6.97
CA LEU A 19 -14.60 -12.64 7.61
C LEU A 19 -14.59 -11.29 8.36
N VAL A 20 -14.00 -11.27 9.56
CA VAL A 20 -13.83 -10.10 10.42
C VAL A 20 -12.35 -9.86 10.68
N THR A 21 -11.90 -8.63 10.47
CA THR A 21 -10.51 -8.22 10.66
C THR A 21 -10.32 -7.47 11.99
N ALA A 22 -9.16 -7.69 12.65
CA ALA A 22 -8.78 -6.89 13.80
C ALA A 22 -7.32 -6.44 13.71
N GLY A 23 -7.06 -5.18 14.05
CA GLY A 23 -5.72 -4.61 13.96
C GLY A 23 -5.68 -3.12 14.32
N ARG A 24 -4.52 -2.48 14.15
CA ARG A 24 -4.34 -1.06 14.49
C ARG A 24 -4.88 -0.11 13.43
N ALA A 25 -4.96 -0.52 12.16
CA ALA A 25 -5.50 0.33 11.10
C ALA A 25 -6.99 0.59 11.33
N SER A 26 -7.44 1.82 11.07
CA SER A 26 -8.82 2.25 11.33
C SER A 26 -9.85 1.60 10.40
N ASP A 27 -9.41 0.96 9.33
CA ASP A 27 -10.23 0.23 8.36
C ASP A 27 -10.45 -1.24 8.73
N ASN A 28 -9.92 -1.72 9.88
CA ASN A 28 -10.32 -3.01 10.43
C ASN A 28 -11.75 -2.95 10.99
N ASP A 29 -12.44 -4.07 10.97
CA ASP A 29 -13.74 -4.22 11.63
C ASP A 29 -13.64 -3.94 13.14
N ILE A 30 -12.53 -4.38 13.75
CA ILE A 30 -12.17 -4.15 15.16
C ILE A 30 -10.83 -3.41 15.18
N ALA A 31 -10.87 -2.09 15.35
CA ALA A 31 -9.68 -1.24 15.28
C ALA A 31 -9.16 -0.85 16.67
N PHE A 32 -7.85 -1.07 16.89
CA PHE A 32 -7.09 -0.65 18.08
C PHE A 32 -6.12 0.47 17.73
N VAL A 33 -6.64 1.60 17.28
CA VAL A 33 -5.91 2.69 16.60
C VAL A 33 -4.74 3.24 17.44
N GLU A 34 -4.93 3.31 18.76
CA GLU A 34 -3.94 3.87 19.70
C GLU A 34 -2.87 2.86 20.15
N ASP A 35 -2.99 1.57 19.79
CA ASP A 35 -2.09 0.53 20.29
C ASP A 35 -0.95 0.24 19.29
N SER A 36 0.23 0.80 19.57
CA SER A 36 1.42 0.62 18.73
C SER A 36 1.98 -0.81 18.71
N ASN A 37 1.60 -1.66 19.66
CA ASN A 37 2.02 -3.07 19.72
C ASN A 37 1.19 -3.95 18.78
N VAL A 38 0.02 -3.46 18.36
CA VAL A 38 -0.85 -4.16 17.42
C VAL A 38 -0.42 -3.83 16.00
N SER A 39 -0.23 -4.84 15.16
CA SER A 39 0.03 -4.65 13.72
C SER A 39 -1.16 -3.98 13.04
N ARG A 40 -0.93 -3.27 11.93
CA ARG A 40 -1.99 -2.56 11.18
C ARG A 40 -3.16 -3.50 10.85
N TYR A 41 -2.86 -4.68 10.35
CA TYR A 41 -3.75 -5.83 10.22
C TYR A 41 -3.10 -6.95 11.03
N HIS A 42 -3.76 -7.43 12.09
CA HIS A 42 -3.11 -8.30 13.06
C HIS A 42 -3.64 -9.72 13.00
N ILE A 43 -4.96 -9.86 13.04
CA ILE A 43 -5.64 -11.16 12.90
C ILE A 43 -6.86 -11.05 12.00
N GLU A 44 -7.32 -12.22 11.58
CA GLU A 44 -8.65 -12.45 11.02
C GLU A 44 -9.41 -13.47 11.84
N ILE A 45 -10.73 -13.32 11.86
CA ILE A 45 -11.67 -14.33 12.36
C ILE A 45 -12.53 -14.78 11.19
N GLU A 46 -12.31 -16.02 10.75
CA GLU A 46 -12.94 -16.59 9.56
C GLU A 46 -14.01 -17.62 9.96
N PRO A 47 -15.25 -17.49 9.44
CA PRO A 47 -16.25 -18.53 9.58
C PRO A 47 -15.94 -19.73 8.67
N ARG A 48 -15.75 -20.92 9.24
CA ARG A 48 -15.51 -22.18 8.52
C ARG A 48 -16.57 -23.21 8.91
N GLY A 49 -17.57 -23.41 8.08
CA GLY A 49 -18.70 -24.30 8.39
C GLY A 49 -19.49 -23.80 9.59
N SER A 50 -19.51 -24.55 10.71
CA SER A 50 -20.19 -24.15 11.95
C SER A 50 -19.28 -23.50 13.00
N GLU A 51 -18.00 -23.29 12.68
CA GLU A 51 -16.96 -22.81 13.61
C GLU A 51 -16.39 -21.48 13.14
N TYR A 52 -15.81 -20.73 14.07
CA TYR A 52 -14.99 -19.56 13.77
C TYR A 52 -13.53 -19.90 14.04
N TRP A 53 -12.65 -19.44 13.17
CA TRP A 53 -11.22 -19.68 13.25
C TRP A 53 -10.46 -18.36 13.34
N VAL A 54 -9.50 -18.28 14.25
CA VAL A 54 -8.58 -17.13 14.35
C VAL A 54 -7.29 -17.44 13.58
N ILE A 55 -6.82 -16.46 12.83
CA ILE A 55 -5.65 -16.52 11.96
C ILE A 55 -4.77 -15.31 12.27
N ASP A 56 -3.51 -15.54 12.62
CA ASP A 56 -2.52 -14.45 12.76
C ASP A 56 -1.99 -14.07 11.38
N LEU A 57 -2.08 -12.80 11.02
CA LEU A 57 -1.66 -12.27 9.73
C LEU A 57 -0.14 -11.97 9.67
N ASN A 58 0.66 -12.82 10.30
CA ASN A 58 2.09 -12.63 10.46
C ASN A 58 2.43 -11.32 11.20
N SER A 59 1.71 -11.10 12.28
CA SER A 59 1.82 -9.89 13.07
C SER A 59 3.21 -9.73 13.70
N SER A 60 3.66 -8.48 13.88
CA SER A 60 5.03 -8.17 14.35
C SER A 60 5.31 -8.70 15.75
N ASN A 61 4.32 -8.64 16.65
CA ASN A 61 4.46 -9.04 18.04
C ASN A 61 3.71 -10.34 18.37
N GLY A 62 3.00 -10.91 17.40
CA GLY A 62 2.29 -12.19 17.51
C GLY A 62 0.95 -12.08 18.25
N THR A 63 0.18 -13.14 18.13
CA THR A 63 -1.12 -13.35 18.79
C THR A 63 -1.02 -14.46 19.81
N THR A 64 -1.74 -14.34 20.91
CA THR A 64 -1.95 -15.46 21.85
C THR A 64 -3.44 -15.74 22.03
N VAL A 65 -3.79 -17.01 22.19
CA VAL A 65 -5.15 -17.46 22.55
C VAL A 65 -5.05 -18.23 23.86
N ASN A 66 -5.72 -17.73 24.90
CA ASN A 66 -5.63 -18.27 26.26
C ASN A 66 -4.20 -18.32 26.82
N GLY A 67 -3.34 -17.35 26.40
CA GLY A 67 -1.93 -17.27 26.81
C GLY A 67 -0.98 -18.16 25.99
N GLU A 68 -1.48 -19.02 25.09
CA GLU A 68 -0.66 -19.80 24.17
C GLU A 68 -0.43 -19.04 22.88
N LYS A 69 0.81 -19.02 22.38
CA LYS A 69 1.16 -18.36 21.12
C LYS A 69 0.49 -19.07 19.94
N LEU A 70 -0.21 -18.30 19.13
CA LEU A 70 -0.80 -18.77 17.88
C LEU A 70 0.32 -19.05 16.86
N THR A 71 0.42 -20.28 16.38
CA THR A 71 1.44 -20.70 15.38
C THR A 71 0.84 -21.17 14.06
N GLY A 72 -0.47 -21.12 13.95
CA GLY A 72 -1.25 -21.48 12.77
C GLY A 72 -2.72 -21.17 13.04
N ASP A 73 -3.60 -21.46 12.09
CA ASP A 73 -5.04 -21.26 12.24
C ASP A 73 -5.57 -22.08 13.41
N ARG A 74 -6.43 -21.48 14.25
CA ARG A 74 -6.99 -22.12 15.44
C ARG A 74 -8.51 -21.92 15.50
N PRO A 75 -9.32 -22.97 15.74
CA PRO A 75 -10.73 -22.81 16.00
C PRO A 75 -10.96 -22.12 17.35
N LEU A 76 -11.94 -21.22 17.40
CA LEU A 76 -12.35 -20.48 18.59
C LEU A 76 -13.48 -21.21 19.32
N ASN A 77 -13.35 -21.31 20.62
CA ASN A 77 -14.36 -21.80 21.53
C ASN A 77 -14.92 -20.69 22.40
N ASP A 78 -16.13 -20.87 22.91
CA ASP A 78 -16.78 -19.91 23.79
C ASP A 78 -15.89 -19.58 25.01
N GLY A 79 -15.67 -18.27 25.26
CA GLY A 79 -14.80 -17.78 26.31
C GLY A 79 -13.31 -17.69 25.94
N ASP A 80 -12.90 -18.01 24.70
CA ASP A 80 -11.50 -17.87 24.29
C ASP A 80 -11.05 -16.41 24.36
N ARG A 81 -9.92 -16.19 25.06
CA ARG A 81 -9.29 -14.90 25.21
C ARG A 81 -8.17 -14.74 24.19
N ILE A 82 -8.31 -13.77 23.29
CA ILE A 82 -7.37 -13.46 22.24
C ILE A 82 -6.61 -12.18 22.62
N VAL A 83 -5.28 -12.20 22.56
CA VAL A 83 -4.45 -11.03 22.85
C VAL A 83 -3.54 -10.74 21.68
N LEU A 84 -3.65 -9.52 21.13
CA LEU A 84 -2.87 -9.03 19.99
C LEU A 84 -1.68 -8.22 20.49
N GLY A 85 -0.48 -8.56 20.03
CA GLY A 85 0.73 -7.80 20.35
C GLY A 85 1.07 -7.75 21.84
N GLY A 86 0.44 -8.58 22.67
CA GLY A 86 0.60 -8.58 24.12
C GLY A 86 -0.14 -7.45 24.86
N SER A 87 -0.94 -6.62 24.19
CA SER A 87 -1.60 -5.45 24.76
C SER A 87 -3.11 -5.38 24.50
N ALA A 88 -3.56 -5.59 23.27
CA ALA A 88 -4.98 -5.52 22.91
C ALA A 88 -5.69 -6.86 23.17
N GLU A 89 -6.71 -6.82 23.98
CA GLU A 89 -7.41 -8.00 24.47
C GLU A 89 -8.84 -8.08 23.94
N MET A 90 -9.23 -9.29 23.50
CA MET A 90 -10.56 -9.62 23.01
C MET A 90 -11.02 -10.96 23.59
N GLU A 91 -12.33 -11.13 23.75
CA GLU A 91 -12.98 -12.39 24.15
C GLU A 91 -13.96 -12.83 23.09
N PHE A 92 -13.86 -14.07 22.64
CA PHE A 92 -14.83 -14.69 21.76
C PHE A 92 -15.98 -15.28 22.59
N ALA A 93 -17.22 -14.98 22.24
CA ALA A 93 -18.40 -15.46 22.93
C ALA A 93 -19.44 -15.97 21.93
N THR A 94 -20.07 -17.11 22.24
CA THR A 94 -21.18 -17.69 21.47
C THR A 94 -22.48 -17.62 22.26
N GLU A 95 -23.60 -17.32 21.58
CA GLU A 95 -24.93 -17.51 22.17
C GLU A 95 -25.30 -18.99 22.11
N THR A 96 -24.88 -19.77 23.11
CA THR A 96 -25.49 -21.06 23.37
C THR A 96 -26.82 -20.83 24.07
N GLY A 97 -27.91 -21.27 23.45
CA GLY A 97 -29.24 -21.23 24.07
C GLY A 97 -29.20 -21.82 25.46
N VAL A 98 -29.88 -21.13 26.36
CA VAL A 98 -30.09 -21.41 27.78
C VAL A 98 -30.25 -22.89 28.09
N GLY A 99 -29.39 -23.43 28.98
CA GLY A 99 -29.73 -24.61 29.73
C GLY A 99 -28.56 -25.56 30.05
N ALA A 100 -27.87 -25.34 31.16
CA ALA A 100 -27.66 -26.27 32.25
C ALA A 100 -26.48 -25.85 33.14
N SER A 101 -26.81 -25.32 34.29
CA SER A 101 -25.94 -25.27 35.48
C SER A 101 -25.78 -26.66 36.07
N ALA A 102 -24.54 -27.03 36.37
CA ALA A 102 -24.07 -27.86 37.50
C ALA A 102 -22.59 -28.17 37.22
N GLY A 103 -21.64 -27.75 37.95
CA GLY A 103 -21.34 -28.05 39.36
C GLY A 103 -20.50 -29.32 39.45
N ASN A 104 -19.22 -29.21 39.61
CA ASN A 104 -18.44 -29.79 40.73
C ASN A 104 -16.92 -29.82 40.44
N THR A 105 -16.23 -29.08 41.31
CA THR A 105 -15.21 -29.50 42.27
C THR A 105 -14.10 -30.45 41.84
N ALA A 106 -12.91 -29.87 41.91
CA ALA A 106 -11.69 -30.33 42.57
C ALA A 106 -11.08 -31.69 42.20
N ALA A 107 -9.84 -31.61 41.78
CA ALA A 107 -8.77 -32.27 42.58
C ALA A 107 -7.39 -31.78 42.08
N ALA A 108 -6.65 -31.25 42.99
CA ALA A 108 -5.23 -30.96 42.90
C ALA A 108 -4.42 -32.25 42.87
N ALA A 109 -3.37 -32.30 42.06
CA ALA A 109 -2.16 -33.06 42.35
C ALA A 109 -1.00 -32.51 41.52
N ALA A 110 -0.18 -31.70 42.16
CA ALA A 110 1.23 -31.92 42.42
C ALA A 110 2.18 -31.94 41.22
N ALA A 111 2.93 -30.87 41.17
CA ALA A 111 4.21 -30.77 40.47
C ALA A 111 5.23 -31.79 40.97
N PRO A 112 6.28 -32.08 40.22
CA PRO A 112 7.60 -32.02 40.82
C PRO A 112 8.52 -31.01 40.09
N THR A 113 9.18 -30.27 40.97
CA THR A 113 10.23 -29.29 40.76
C THR A 113 11.51 -29.90 40.16
N PRO A 114 12.35 -29.07 39.55
CA PRO A 114 13.51 -29.51 38.76
C PRO A 114 14.74 -29.69 39.65
N THR A 115 15.63 -30.58 39.21
CA THR A 115 16.99 -30.63 39.75
C THR A 115 18.00 -30.37 38.59
N PRO A 116 19.07 -29.60 38.88
CA PRO A 116 19.97 -29.06 37.86
C PRO A 116 21.22 -29.93 37.70
N ARG A 117 21.83 -29.88 36.54
CA ARG A 117 23.27 -30.12 36.27
C ARG A 117 23.46 -30.52 34.80
N ALA A 118 24.50 -30.12 34.10
CA ALA A 118 25.86 -29.74 34.40
C ALA A 118 26.47 -29.00 33.20
N LYS A 119 27.39 -28.11 33.50
CA LYS A 119 28.35 -27.50 32.56
C LYS A 119 29.26 -28.58 31.96
N LYS A 120 29.45 -28.57 30.62
CA LYS A 120 30.65 -29.18 29.99
C LYS A 120 31.24 -28.22 28.95
N LYS A 121 32.34 -27.69 29.36
CA LYS A 121 33.68 -27.46 28.77
C LYS A 121 33.80 -27.56 27.25
N LYS A 122 34.33 -26.47 26.76
CA LYS A 122 35.07 -26.25 25.48
C LYS A 122 36.23 -27.24 25.36
N PRO A 123 36.54 -27.77 24.18
CA PRO A 123 37.87 -28.19 23.84
C PRO A 123 38.57 -27.20 22.91
N THR A 124 39.81 -26.98 23.28
CA THR A 124 40.91 -26.27 22.65
C THR A 124 41.35 -26.90 21.32
N SER A 125 41.95 -26.05 20.50
CA SER A 125 42.69 -26.35 19.26
C SER A 125 43.83 -27.33 19.46
N PRO A 126 44.35 -27.92 18.38
CA PRO A 126 45.80 -28.12 18.27
C PRO A 126 46.39 -27.38 17.07
N THR A 127 47.55 -26.82 17.39
CA THR A 127 48.62 -26.31 16.55
C THR A 127 49.40 -27.47 15.90
N THR A 128 49.96 -27.26 14.75
CA THR A 128 51.23 -27.79 14.18
C THR A 128 51.21 -27.55 12.65
N ASP A 129 52.18 -27.18 11.90
CA ASP A 129 53.60 -26.87 12.03
C ASP A 129 54.01 -26.10 10.77
N GLU A 130 54.99 -25.27 10.94
CA GLU A 130 55.81 -24.66 9.88
C GLU A 130 56.84 -25.68 9.31
N PRO A 131 57.41 -25.48 8.10
CA PRO A 131 58.79 -24.99 8.18
C PRO A 131 59.24 -23.98 7.09
N ALA A 132 60.25 -23.25 7.54
CA ALA A 132 61.13 -22.27 7.00
C ALA A 132 61.88 -22.55 5.67
N ALA A 133 62.34 -21.47 5.03
CA ALA A 133 63.73 -21.22 4.57
C ALA A 133 63.75 -19.85 3.85
N SER A 134 64.46 -18.94 4.30
CA SER A 134 65.88 -18.54 4.25
C SER A 134 66.21 -17.54 3.12
N GLY A 135 67.00 -16.53 3.49
CA GLY A 135 67.68 -15.66 2.56
C GLY A 135 67.86 -14.23 3.07
N GLY A 136 68.90 -14.04 3.84
CA GLY A 136 69.36 -12.78 4.38
C GLY A 136 70.15 -11.94 3.37
N ILE A 137 70.41 -10.72 3.76
CA ILE A 137 71.71 -10.00 3.58
C ILE A 137 71.63 -8.79 4.56
N GLU A 138 72.69 -8.79 5.41
CA GLU A 138 73.04 -7.68 6.31
C GLU A 138 73.60 -6.51 5.51
N THR A 139 73.46 -5.31 5.99
CA THR A 139 74.58 -4.36 6.08
C THR A 139 74.32 -3.30 7.15
N GLU A 140 75.30 -3.16 8.02
CA GLU A 140 75.44 -2.18 9.10
C GLU A 140 75.56 -0.74 8.57
N ALA A 141 75.19 0.22 9.37
CA ALA A 141 76.05 1.33 9.82
C ALA A 141 75.30 2.29 10.78
N SER A 142 75.72 2.23 11.99
CA SER A 142 76.27 3.28 12.91
C SER A 142 75.54 4.60 13.08
N ALA A 143 75.12 4.74 14.34
CA ALA A 143 75.14 5.89 15.26
C ALA A 143 75.16 7.35 14.73
N ALA A 144 74.22 8.14 15.18
CA ALA A 144 74.40 9.34 15.99
C ALA A 144 73.09 10.09 16.30
N SER A 145 73.01 10.66 17.48
CA SER A 145 72.25 11.82 17.92
C SER A 145 70.83 11.57 18.47
N ALA A 146 70.81 11.46 19.79
CA ALA A 146 69.64 11.53 20.66
C ALA A 146 69.14 12.98 20.88
N GLY A 147 68.67 13.63 19.85
CA GLY A 147 68.13 15.00 19.97
C GLY A 147 66.95 15.32 19.08
N THR A 148 66.85 14.63 17.97
CA THR A 148 65.88 14.93 16.90
C THR A 148 64.65 14.01 16.93
N LYS A 149 64.72 12.88 17.64
CA LYS A 149 63.60 11.88 17.65
C LYS A 149 62.32 12.38 18.33
N ASN A 150 62.46 13.25 19.34
CA ASN A 150 61.26 13.79 20.03
C ASN A 150 60.56 14.87 19.23
N LEU A 151 61.28 15.67 18.44
CA LEU A 151 60.71 16.71 17.61
C LEU A 151 59.95 16.13 16.41
N VAL A 152 60.50 15.08 15.79
CA VAL A 152 59.84 14.35 14.68
C VAL A 152 58.63 13.58 15.18
N LEU A 153 58.69 12.98 16.39
CA LEU A 153 57.56 12.30 17.00
C LEU A 153 56.41 13.26 17.34
N ILE A 154 56.73 14.43 17.93
CA ILE A 154 55.72 15.47 18.23
C ILE A 154 55.14 16.06 16.95
N ALA A 155 55.94 16.33 15.93
CA ALA A 155 55.45 16.79 14.65
C ALA A 155 54.55 15.74 13.95
N GLY A 156 54.94 14.45 14.01
CA GLY A 156 54.13 13.34 13.50
C GLY A 156 52.79 13.19 14.23
N ILE A 157 52.75 13.35 15.56
CA ILE A 157 51.51 13.31 16.35
C ILE A 157 50.61 14.51 16.05
N LEU A 158 51.17 15.70 15.91
CA LEU A 158 50.41 16.91 15.56
C LEU A 158 49.87 16.83 14.13
N CYS A 159 50.63 16.35 13.16
CA CYS A 159 50.14 16.07 11.81
C CYS A 159 49.05 14.98 11.79
N GLY A 160 49.22 13.93 12.56
CA GLY A 160 48.22 12.86 12.69
C GLY A 160 46.91 13.36 13.30
N LEU A 161 47.01 14.20 14.33
CA LEU A 161 45.83 14.84 14.94
C LEU A 161 45.16 15.83 13.98
N ALA A 162 45.92 16.61 13.21
CA ALA A 162 45.37 17.52 12.21
C ALA A 162 44.66 16.76 11.09
N ILE A 163 45.23 15.65 10.61
CA ILE A 163 44.60 14.77 9.61
C ILE A 163 43.33 14.13 10.17
N LEU A 164 43.34 13.68 11.42
CA LEU A 164 42.14 13.14 12.08
C LEU A 164 41.06 14.20 12.27
N CYS A 165 41.42 15.45 12.59
CA CYS A 165 40.46 16.55 12.67
C CYS A 165 39.87 16.91 11.31
N VAL A 166 40.69 16.89 10.23
CA VAL A 166 40.21 17.17 8.86
C VAL A 166 39.34 16.00 8.37
N LEU A 167 39.74 14.75 8.62
CA LEU A 167 38.93 13.60 8.26
C LEU A 167 37.67 13.49 9.12
N GLY A 168 37.75 13.84 10.39
CA GLY A 168 36.57 13.90 11.28
C GLY A 168 35.59 15.01 10.88
N SER A 169 36.09 16.19 10.56
CA SER A 169 35.25 17.30 10.08
C SER A 169 34.68 17.04 8.67
N ALA A 170 35.46 16.45 7.77
CA ALA A 170 34.99 16.01 6.45
C ALA A 170 33.97 14.87 6.58
N GLY A 171 34.21 13.92 7.50
CA GLY A 171 33.27 12.84 7.81
C GLY A 171 31.96 13.36 8.41
N ALA A 172 32.05 14.30 9.38
CA ALA A 172 30.87 14.95 9.97
C ALA A 172 30.11 15.79 8.94
N TYR A 173 30.80 16.50 8.06
CA TYR A 173 30.21 17.23 6.95
C TYR A 173 29.52 16.29 5.93
N TYR A 174 30.17 15.15 5.61
CA TYR A 174 29.56 14.13 4.72
C TYR A 174 28.38 13.39 5.37
N LEU A 175 28.42 13.15 6.68
CA LEU A 175 27.31 12.54 7.42
C LEU A 175 26.16 13.53 7.60
N SER A 176 26.45 14.82 7.81
CA SER A 176 25.41 15.86 7.89
C SER A 176 24.73 16.10 6.52
N LYS A 177 25.43 15.94 5.41
CA LYS A 177 24.82 15.95 4.06
C LYS A 177 24.01 14.69 3.73
N ARG A 178 24.18 13.59 4.46
CA ARG A 178 23.41 12.34 4.28
C ARG A 178 22.14 12.28 5.11
N SER A 179 21.99 13.06 6.15
CA SER A 179 20.71 13.22 6.83
C SER A 179 19.83 14.13 5.98
N GLY A 180 19.03 13.51 5.09
CA GLY A 180 18.00 14.25 4.36
C GLY A 180 17.08 14.97 5.33
N CYS A 181 16.57 16.12 4.92
CA CYS A 181 15.57 16.87 5.67
C CYS A 181 14.36 15.96 5.98
N LYS A 182 13.98 15.87 7.25
CA LYS A 182 12.90 15.02 7.73
C LYS A 182 11.65 15.82 8.11
N ALA A 183 11.58 17.07 7.66
CA ALA A 183 10.45 17.93 7.93
C ALA A 183 9.15 17.30 7.46
N THR A 184 8.11 17.45 8.26
CA THR A 184 6.75 17.03 7.95
C THR A 184 5.81 18.20 8.05
N ALA A 185 4.79 18.23 7.20
CA ALA A 185 3.74 19.24 7.22
C ALA A 185 2.38 18.60 6.90
N GLU A 186 1.34 19.10 7.55
CA GLU A 186 -0.03 18.69 7.36
C GLU A 186 -0.93 19.91 7.22
N ILE A 187 -1.79 19.92 6.21
CA ILE A 187 -2.82 20.95 6.06
C ILE A 187 -3.90 20.69 7.10
N THR A 188 -4.13 21.66 7.99
CA THR A 188 -5.13 21.60 9.05
C THR A 188 -6.43 22.27 8.66
N LYS A 189 -6.36 23.28 7.77
CA LYS A 189 -7.51 23.91 7.13
C LYS A 189 -7.19 24.24 5.67
N PRO A 190 -8.17 24.14 4.79
CA PRO A 190 -9.54 23.59 5.01
C PRO A 190 -9.51 22.10 5.30
N GLU A 191 -10.59 21.54 5.87
CA GLU A 191 -10.72 20.10 6.14
C GLU A 191 -11.14 19.32 4.90
N THR A 192 -10.79 18.03 4.85
CA THR A 192 -11.23 17.15 3.75
C THR A 192 -12.77 17.07 3.67
N GLY A 193 -13.30 17.31 2.48
CA GLY A 193 -14.74 17.33 2.20
C GLY A 193 -15.36 18.73 2.34
N GLU A 194 -14.56 19.76 2.66
CA GLU A 194 -15.03 21.14 2.73
C GLU A 194 -15.28 21.70 1.32
N THR A 195 -16.33 22.54 1.20
CA THR A 195 -16.65 23.26 -0.04
C THR A 195 -16.13 24.69 0.05
N ILE A 196 -15.25 25.04 -0.86
CA ILE A 196 -14.65 26.38 -0.94
C ILE A 196 -15.55 27.27 -1.83
N ALA A 197 -16.37 28.10 -1.20
CA ALA A 197 -17.25 29.07 -1.87
C ALA A 197 -16.77 30.52 -1.76
N THR A 198 -15.81 30.81 -0.88
CA THR A 198 -15.23 32.13 -0.62
C THR A 198 -13.71 31.99 -0.41
N PRO A 199 -12.93 33.07 -0.55
CA PRO A 199 -11.51 33.03 -0.22
C PRO A 199 -11.26 32.43 1.16
N THR A 200 -10.54 31.32 1.21
CA THR A 200 -10.30 30.50 2.40
C THR A 200 -8.80 30.43 2.67
N GLN A 201 -8.40 30.61 3.93
CA GLN A 201 -6.99 30.49 4.31
C GLN A 201 -6.61 29.01 4.48
N ILE A 202 -5.48 28.64 3.89
CA ILE A 202 -4.84 27.35 4.11
C ILE A 202 -3.95 27.49 5.35
N GLU A 203 -4.20 26.68 6.38
CA GLU A 203 -3.39 26.61 7.60
C GLU A 203 -2.64 25.27 7.61
N VAL A 204 -1.37 25.31 8.01
CA VAL A 204 -0.46 24.17 8.02
C VAL A 204 0.16 24.00 9.40
N ASP A 205 0.14 22.77 9.90
CA ASP A 205 0.97 22.35 11.03
C ASP A 205 2.23 21.68 10.50
N ALA A 206 3.41 22.15 10.91
CA ALA A 206 4.68 21.67 10.41
C ALA A 206 5.68 21.41 11.54
N ILE A 207 6.46 20.34 11.39
CA ILE A 207 7.40 19.84 12.41
C ILE A 207 8.78 19.66 11.76
N ASP A 208 9.84 19.92 12.53
CA ASP A 208 11.25 19.74 12.13
C ASP A 208 11.66 20.56 10.90
N THR A 209 11.13 21.76 10.76
CA THR A 209 11.23 22.63 9.58
C THR A 209 12.57 23.37 9.43
N GLY A 210 13.52 23.24 10.36
CA GLY A 210 14.81 23.93 10.32
C GLY A 210 15.67 23.69 9.07
N CYS A 211 15.33 22.68 8.27
CA CYS A 211 15.97 22.38 6.98
C CYS A 211 15.14 22.82 5.76
N VAL A 212 13.94 23.37 5.97
CA VAL A 212 13.01 23.77 4.91
C VAL A 212 13.35 25.19 4.43
N ALA A 213 13.37 25.40 3.12
CA ALA A 213 13.54 26.72 2.50
C ALA A 213 12.18 27.37 2.20
N LYS A 214 11.20 26.57 1.74
CA LYS A 214 9.85 27.04 1.44
C LYS A 214 8.85 25.88 1.45
N ALA A 215 7.59 26.21 1.60
CA ALA A 215 6.45 25.34 1.36
C ALA A 215 5.74 25.74 0.06
N VAL A 216 5.36 24.75 -0.76
CA VAL A 216 4.65 24.93 -2.03
C VAL A 216 3.29 24.28 -1.90
N PHE A 217 2.23 25.02 -2.23
CA PHE A 217 0.86 24.52 -2.22
C PHE A 217 0.45 24.12 -3.63
N LEU A 218 -0.02 22.89 -3.78
CA LEU A 218 -0.43 22.33 -5.05
C LEU A 218 -1.93 22.04 -5.02
N LEU A 219 -2.66 22.51 -6.03
CA LEU A 219 -4.06 22.15 -6.28
C LEU A 219 -4.10 21.31 -7.54
N ASP A 220 -4.55 20.06 -7.40
CA ASP A 220 -4.52 19.05 -8.46
C ASP A 220 -3.14 18.88 -9.12
N GLY A 221 -2.09 19.02 -8.31
CA GLY A 221 -0.71 18.94 -8.76
C GLY A 221 -0.18 20.21 -9.43
N THR A 222 -1.00 21.25 -9.56
CA THR A 222 -0.59 22.56 -10.08
C THR A 222 -0.25 23.48 -8.90
N GLU A 223 0.89 24.14 -8.95
CA GLU A 223 1.29 25.11 -7.95
C GLU A 223 0.34 26.32 -7.95
N ILE A 224 -0.18 26.65 -6.75
CA ILE A 224 -1.09 27.78 -6.55
C ILE A 224 -0.52 28.86 -5.64
N ALA A 225 0.41 28.51 -4.76
CA ALA A 225 1.05 29.44 -3.85
C ALA A 225 2.35 28.88 -3.28
N GLU A 226 3.22 29.77 -2.79
CA GLU A 226 4.43 29.45 -2.03
C GLU A 226 4.43 30.22 -0.69
N ALA A 227 5.07 29.65 0.33
CA ALA A 227 5.33 30.32 1.61
C ALA A 227 6.79 30.07 2.03
N ASP A 228 7.55 31.13 2.21
CA ASP A 228 9.01 31.09 2.48
C ASP A 228 9.34 31.00 3.99
N SER A 229 8.35 31.10 4.87
CA SER A 229 8.56 31.08 6.32
C SER A 229 7.34 30.58 7.07
N GLU A 230 7.57 30.08 8.27
CA GLU A 230 6.49 29.72 9.22
C GLU A 230 5.78 30.98 9.79
N PRO A 231 4.48 30.85 10.07
CA PRO A 231 3.61 29.71 9.76
C PRO A 231 3.32 29.64 8.25
N TYR A 232 3.55 28.45 7.67
CA TYR A 232 3.24 28.24 6.25
C TYR A 232 1.74 28.37 6.03
N SER A 233 1.34 29.36 5.24
CA SER A 233 -0.06 29.63 4.94
C SER A 233 -0.22 30.22 3.55
N ALA A 234 -1.38 30.00 2.95
CA ALA A 234 -1.77 30.59 1.67
C ALA A 234 -3.27 30.84 1.67
N THR A 235 -3.76 31.60 0.68
CA THR A 235 -5.21 31.81 0.50
C THR A 235 -5.62 31.20 -0.82
N ILE A 236 -6.65 30.35 -0.79
CA ILE A 236 -7.31 29.80 -1.96
C ILE A 236 -8.60 30.58 -2.23
N ASP A 237 -8.68 31.22 -3.40
CA ASP A 237 -9.88 31.93 -3.84
C ASP A 237 -10.54 31.13 -4.97
N PRO A 238 -11.76 30.61 -4.78
CA PRO A 238 -12.46 29.82 -5.79
C PRO A 238 -12.69 30.58 -7.10
N ASN A 239 -12.73 31.92 -7.08
CA ASN A 239 -12.90 32.71 -8.29
C ASN A 239 -11.68 32.66 -9.23
N ASN A 240 -10.51 32.30 -8.72
CA ASN A 240 -9.30 32.08 -9.52
C ASN A 240 -9.34 30.72 -10.25
N PHE A 241 -10.25 29.82 -9.87
CA PHE A 241 -10.36 28.45 -10.37
C PHE A 241 -11.78 28.13 -10.81
N PRO A 242 -12.39 28.88 -11.75
CA PRO A 242 -13.80 28.70 -12.13
C PRO A 242 -14.08 27.31 -12.73
N ASP A 243 -13.10 26.68 -13.35
CA ASP A 243 -13.22 25.36 -13.95
C ASP A 243 -13.30 24.24 -12.92
N LEU A 244 -12.92 24.47 -11.66
CA LEU A 244 -12.97 23.51 -10.57
C LEU A 244 -14.35 23.44 -9.89
N SER A 245 -15.30 24.34 -10.24
CA SER A 245 -16.70 24.26 -9.83
C SER A 245 -17.46 23.26 -10.73
N ASP A 246 -16.91 22.05 -10.84
CA ASP A 246 -17.36 21.01 -11.78
C ASP A 246 -18.08 19.84 -11.08
N GLY A 247 -18.26 19.94 -9.75
CA GLY A 247 -18.91 18.95 -8.90
C GLY A 247 -18.02 17.75 -8.57
N LEU A 248 -16.70 17.89 -8.72
CA LEU A 248 -15.71 16.91 -8.30
C LEU A 248 -14.96 17.41 -7.06
N ASP A 249 -14.32 16.49 -6.34
CA ASP A 249 -13.37 16.81 -5.30
C ASP A 249 -11.98 17.02 -5.90
N HIS A 250 -11.29 18.07 -5.46
CA HIS A 250 -9.98 18.50 -5.92
C HIS A 250 -8.95 18.33 -4.82
N SER A 251 -7.74 17.91 -5.19
CA SER A 251 -6.68 17.56 -4.24
C SER A 251 -5.82 18.78 -3.92
N LEU A 252 -5.86 19.25 -2.68
CA LEU A 252 -4.94 20.24 -2.14
C LEU A 252 -3.80 19.54 -1.40
N GLN A 253 -2.56 19.82 -1.79
CA GLN A 253 -1.36 19.20 -1.23
C GLN A 253 -0.34 20.26 -0.84
N ILE A 254 0.56 19.91 0.07
CA ILE A 254 1.74 20.70 0.41
C ILE A 254 3.01 19.91 0.09
N VAL A 255 4.00 20.58 -0.47
CA VAL A 255 5.35 20.05 -0.72
C VAL A 255 6.32 20.98 -0.01
N LEU A 256 7.16 20.45 0.87
CA LEU A 256 8.24 21.21 1.46
C LEU A 256 9.47 21.15 0.53
N VAL A 257 10.20 22.23 0.43
CA VAL A 257 11.44 22.28 -0.35
C VAL A 257 12.59 22.57 0.61
N ASP A 258 13.61 21.73 0.61
CA ASP A 258 14.77 21.91 1.47
C ASP A 258 15.71 23.03 0.96
N GLN A 259 16.68 23.42 1.77
CA GLN A 259 17.67 24.47 1.43
C GLN A 259 18.54 24.12 0.21
N ASN A 260 18.50 22.89 -0.27
CA ASN A 260 19.20 22.43 -1.49
C ASN A 260 18.28 22.38 -2.71
N GLY A 261 17.03 22.80 -2.57
CA GLY A 261 16.01 22.74 -3.63
C GLY A 261 15.40 21.37 -3.85
N LYS A 262 15.60 20.42 -2.90
CA LYS A 262 15.01 19.10 -2.99
C LYS A 262 13.60 19.12 -2.43
N GLU A 263 12.65 18.62 -3.20
CA GLU A 263 11.27 18.43 -2.79
C GLU A 263 11.10 17.30 -1.76
N ILE A 264 10.27 17.55 -0.76
CA ILE A 264 9.86 16.61 0.29
C ILE A 264 8.33 16.52 0.24
N PRO A 265 7.77 15.65 -0.60
CA PRO A 265 6.32 15.47 -0.70
C PRO A 265 5.72 15.03 0.63
N GLN A 266 4.58 15.58 0.99
CA GLN A 266 3.85 15.19 2.19
C GLN A 266 2.77 14.15 1.83
N PRO A 267 2.55 13.12 2.67
CA PRO A 267 1.72 11.97 2.30
C PRO A 267 0.22 12.27 2.32
N LYS A 268 -0.21 13.33 2.99
CA LYS A 268 -1.62 13.68 3.14
C LYS A 268 -2.03 14.76 2.14
N ALA A 269 -3.12 14.50 1.42
CA ALA A 269 -3.84 15.47 0.61
C ALA A 269 -5.19 15.77 1.24
N VAL A 270 -5.64 17.02 1.13
CA VAL A 270 -6.99 17.46 1.52
C VAL A 270 -7.86 17.48 0.27
N MET A 271 -9.02 16.86 0.30
CA MET A 271 -9.96 16.84 -0.81
C MET A 271 -11.03 17.90 -0.61
N LEU A 272 -11.18 18.80 -1.60
CA LEU A 272 -12.05 19.99 -1.53
C LEU A 272 -12.99 20.03 -2.72
N ALA A 273 -14.21 20.46 -2.51
CA ALA A 273 -15.12 20.86 -3.58
C ALA A 273 -15.06 22.39 -3.77
N PHE A 274 -15.36 22.87 -4.98
CA PHE A 274 -15.37 24.30 -5.29
C PHE A 274 -16.76 24.72 -5.74
N GLU A 275 -17.24 25.85 -5.19
CA GLU A 275 -18.43 26.56 -5.68
C GLU A 275 -18.04 27.99 -6.05
N THR A 276 -18.08 28.31 -7.32
CA THR A 276 -18.01 29.70 -7.76
C THR A 276 -19.39 30.34 -7.56
N ARG A 277 -19.40 31.51 -6.96
CA ARG A 277 -20.64 32.31 -6.83
C ARG A 277 -21.12 32.65 -8.24
N ALA A 278 -22.11 31.91 -8.74
CA ALA A 278 -22.70 32.17 -10.04
C ALA A 278 -23.18 33.64 -10.07
N VAL A 279 -22.56 34.45 -10.92
CA VAL A 279 -23.17 35.70 -11.36
C VAL A 279 -24.47 35.31 -12.01
N ALA A 280 -25.60 35.69 -11.37
CA ALA A 280 -26.94 35.34 -11.79
C ALA A 280 -27.11 35.67 -13.27
N LYS A 281 -27.09 34.65 -14.13
CA LYS A 281 -27.51 34.76 -15.50
C LYS A 281 -29.03 34.93 -15.49
N PRO A 282 -29.59 35.97 -16.12
CA PRO A 282 -31.04 36.18 -16.11
C PRO A 282 -31.72 34.94 -16.71
N SER A 283 -32.61 34.32 -15.94
CA SER A 283 -33.44 33.21 -16.39
C SER A 283 -34.20 33.57 -17.66
N PRO A 284 -34.12 32.75 -18.72
CA PRO A 284 -35.07 32.91 -19.82
C PRO A 284 -36.47 32.50 -19.30
N SER A 285 -37.44 33.37 -19.51
CA SER A 285 -38.85 33.13 -19.21
C SER A 285 -39.33 31.85 -19.86
N VAL A 286 -39.90 30.97 -19.06
CA VAL A 286 -40.54 29.73 -19.53
C VAL A 286 -41.85 30.11 -20.23
N GLU A 287 -41.89 29.98 -21.54
CA GLU A 287 -43.14 29.87 -22.28
C GLU A 287 -43.72 28.46 -22.10
N ILE A 288 -44.89 28.38 -21.50
CA ILE A 288 -45.68 27.15 -21.37
C ILE A 288 -46.32 26.85 -22.70
N ALA A 289 -45.85 25.84 -23.39
CA ALA A 289 -46.56 25.25 -24.54
C ALA A 289 -47.25 23.96 -24.06
N THR A 290 -48.55 24.02 -23.90
CA THR A 290 -49.45 22.87 -23.79
C THR A 290 -49.60 22.18 -25.14
N GLY A 291 -49.39 20.88 -25.19
CA GLY A 291 -49.66 20.07 -26.39
C GLY A 291 -49.59 18.58 -26.11
N ASN A 292 -50.75 17.99 -25.89
CA ASN A 292 -51.01 16.54 -25.88
C ASN A 292 -50.55 15.87 -27.20
N THR A 293 -50.07 14.66 -27.15
CA THR A 293 -50.69 13.48 -27.78
C THR A 293 -49.89 12.18 -27.55
N ASN A 294 -50.61 11.14 -27.20
CA ASN A 294 -50.25 9.74 -27.05
C ASN A 294 -49.52 9.17 -28.27
N GLN A 295 -48.55 8.28 -28.05
CA GLN A 295 -48.50 7.01 -28.76
C GLN A 295 -47.69 5.96 -27.98
N GLN A 296 -48.39 4.84 -27.70
CA GLN A 296 -47.85 3.59 -27.20
C GLN A 296 -46.89 2.97 -28.23
N GLY A 297 -45.70 2.60 -27.79
CA GLY A 297 -44.79 1.72 -28.49
C GLY A 297 -44.09 0.87 -27.49
N GLN A 298 -44.68 -0.31 -27.19
CA GLN A 298 -44.00 -1.35 -26.41
C GLN A 298 -42.77 -1.84 -27.18
N GLN A 299 -41.58 -1.56 -26.67
CA GLN A 299 -40.41 -2.35 -26.95
C GLN A 299 -39.90 -2.88 -25.60
N GLN A 300 -40.00 -4.19 -25.43
CA GLN A 300 -39.35 -4.96 -24.40
C GLN A 300 -37.83 -4.72 -24.52
N GLN A 301 -37.29 -3.81 -23.72
CA GLN A 301 -35.87 -3.76 -23.42
C GLN A 301 -35.63 -4.62 -22.18
N GLN A 302 -34.92 -5.72 -22.40
CA GLN A 302 -34.28 -6.49 -21.35
C GLN A 302 -33.57 -5.53 -20.41
N SER A 303 -33.87 -5.63 -19.12
CA SER A 303 -33.25 -4.88 -18.04
C SER A 303 -31.77 -5.25 -17.94
N GLN A 304 -30.92 -4.58 -18.72
CA GLN A 304 -29.53 -4.39 -18.35
C GLN A 304 -29.52 -3.43 -17.18
N GLY A 305 -29.00 -3.88 -16.04
CA GLY A 305 -28.84 -3.05 -14.85
C GLY A 305 -28.18 -1.72 -15.21
N SER A 306 -28.80 -0.64 -14.78
CA SER A 306 -28.30 0.71 -15.02
C SER A 306 -26.95 0.87 -14.34
N THR A 307 -25.88 0.87 -15.12
CA THR A 307 -24.48 1.10 -14.68
C THR A 307 -24.14 2.59 -14.58
N ASN A 308 -25.13 3.45 -14.35
CA ASN A 308 -24.92 4.88 -14.26
C ASN A 308 -24.31 5.28 -12.94
N VAL A 309 -22.98 5.23 -12.85
CA VAL A 309 -22.21 5.90 -11.79
C VAL A 309 -21.86 7.31 -12.24
N THR A 310 -21.99 8.27 -11.34
CA THR A 310 -21.59 9.66 -11.56
C THR A 310 -20.05 9.78 -11.63
N LEU A 311 -19.55 10.90 -12.15
CA LEU A 311 -18.09 11.16 -12.15
C LEU A 311 -17.55 11.25 -10.72
N LEU A 312 -18.26 11.90 -9.82
CA LEU A 312 -17.90 11.99 -8.41
C LEU A 312 -17.82 10.61 -7.75
N GLU A 313 -18.80 9.74 -7.97
CA GLU A 313 -18.73 8.37 -7.46
C GLU A 313 -17.57 7.57 -8.05
N THR A 314 -17.27 7.77 -9.34
CA THR A 314 -16.11 7.15 -10.00
C THR A 314 -14.81 7.64 -9.37
N GLN A 315 -14.72 8.96 -9.09
CA GLN A 315 -13.57 9.56 -8.40
C GLN A 315 -13.40 8.96 -7.00
N GLN A 316 -14.46 8.93 -6.17
CA GLN A 316 -14.39 8.38 -4.81
C GLN A 316 -13.96 6.91 -4.81
N MET A 317 -14.50 6.10 -5.71
CA MET A 317 -14.06 4.70 -5.87
C MET A 317 -12.60 4.61 -6.31
N THR A 318 -12.12 5.48 -7.21
CA THR A 318 -10.71 5.51 -7.63
C THR A 318 -9.79 5.90 -6.48
N ILE A 319 -10.16 6.91 -5.68
CA ILE A 319 -9.44 7.31 -4.45
C ILE A 319 -9.33 6.13 -3.48
N ASN A 320 -10.41 5.38 -3.28
CA ASN A 320 -10.41 4.22 -2.38
C ASN A 320 -9.49 3.10 -2.89
N ILE A 321 -9.37 2.91 -4.20
CA ILE A 321 -8.42 1.96 -4.77
C ILE A 321 -6.96 2.38 -4.52
N VAL A 322 -6.61 3.64 -4.82
CA VAL A 322 -5.22 4.10 -4.64
C VAL A 322 -4.78 4.13 -3.17
N LYS A 323 -5.72 4.36 -2.23
CA LYS A 323 -5.45 4.27 -0.80
C LYS A 323 -5.09 2.87 -0.30
N GLN A 324 -5.42 1.82 -1.05
CA GLN A 324 -5.08 0.45 -0.68
C GLN A 324 -3.61 0.12 -0.94
N PHE A 325 -2.93 0.87 -1.80
CA PHE A 325 -1.54 0.60 -2.16
C PHE A 325 -0.57 1.02 -1.05
N ARG A 326 0.48 0.21 -0.87
CA ARG A 326 1.44 0.38 0.22
C ARG A 326 2.39 1.55 0.06
N GLY A 327 2.59 2.03 -1.17
CA GLY A 327 3.58 3.06 -1.50
C GLY A 327 3.36 4.41 -0.83
N GLY A 328 2.15 4.69 -0.33
CA GLY A 328 1.83 5.95 0.36
C GLY A 328 1.93 7.19 -0.53
N PHE A 329 1.96 7.01 -1.85
CA PHE A 329 2.00 8.11 -2.80
C PHE A 329 0.64 8.81 -2.87
N ALA A 330 0.67 10.13 -2.86
CA ALA A 330 -0.51 10.92 -3.13
C ALA A 330 -0.71 11.04 -4.65
N TYR A 331 -1.87 10.62 -5.14
CA TYR A 331 -2.23 10.75 -6.55
C TYR A 331 -3.42 11.67 -6.71
N ASN A 332 -3.30 12.61 -7.66
CA ASN A 332 -4.45 13.33 -8.15
C ASN A 332 -5.22 12.44 -9.14
N VAL A 333 -6.43 12.08 -8.78
CA VAL A 333 -7.38 11.30 -9.58
C VAL A 333 -8.64 12.12 -9.92
N SER A 334 -8.55 13.45 -9.85
CA SER A 334 -9.67 14.36 -10.11
C SER A 334 -9.82 14.72 -11.61
N ASN A 335 -8.93 14.24 -12.47
CA ASN A 335 -8.98 14.59 -13.88
C ASN A 335 -10.26 14.06 -14.55
N ARG A 336 -11.11 14.95 -14.99
CA ARG A 336 -12.43 14.66 -15.59
C ARG A 336 -12.33 13.71 -16.79
N GLN A 337 -11.35 13.91 -17.67
CA GLN A 337 -11.18 13.07 -18.84
C GLN A 337 -10.79 11.63 -18.44
N MET A 338 -9.89 11.47 -17.49
CA MET A 338 -9.53 10.16 -16.94
C MET A 338 -10.76 9.43 -16.38
N LEU A 339 -11.56 10.12 -15.57
CA LEU A 339 -12.76 9.56 -14.96
C LEU A 339 -13.80 9.16 -16.03
N GLN A 340 -13.97 9.96 -17.07
CA GLN A 340 -14.85 9.61 -18.22
C GLN A 340 -14.37 8.38 -18.97
N GLU A 341 -13.06 8.24 -19.21
CA GLU A 341 -12.50 7.04 -19.85
C GLU A 341 -12.67 5.80 -18.95
N ILE A 342 -12.48 5.93 -17.63
CA ILE A 342 -12.76 4.86 -16.68
C ILE A 342 -14.24 4.44 -16.75
N GLN A 343 -15.18 5.40 -16.72
CA GLN A 343 -16.61 5.11 -16.82
C GLN A 343 -16.98 4.36 -18.11
N LYS A 344 -16.40 4.74 -19.24
CA LYS A 344 -16.62 4.04 -20.53
C LYS A 344 -16.12 2.58 -20.49
N MET A 345 -15.09 2.32 -19.69
CA MET A 345 -14.49 0.98 -19.58
C MET A 345 -15.24 0.07 -18.58
N ILE A 346 -15.92 0.62 -17.58
CA ILE A 346 -16.65 -0.11 -16.52
C ILE A 346 -17.55 -1.23 -17.06
N PRO A 347 -18.39 -1.03 -18.10
CA PRO A 347 -19.29 -2.08 -18.59
C PRO A 347 -18.58 -3.35 -19.05
N GLN A 348 -17.32 -3.25 -19.47
CA GLN A 348 -16.53 -4.42 -19.87
C GLN A 348 -16.23 -5.36 -18.72
N TYR A 349 -16.21 -4.84 -17.46
CA TYR A 349 -15.91 -5.59 -16.25
C TYR A 349 -17.14 -5.95 -15.43
N ALA A 350 -18.27 -5.29 -15.63
CA ALA A 350 -19.53 -5.54 -14.95
C ALA A 350 -20.19 -6.86 -15.40
N GLN A 351 -19.49 -7.99 -15.22
CA GLN A 351 -19.90 -9.33 -15.58
C GLN A 351 -19.88 -10.23 -14.34
N GLN A 352 -21.00 -10.93 -14.07
CA GLN A 352 -21.14 -11.80 -12.91
C GLN A 352 -20.15 -12.97 -12.88
N GLY A 353 -19.86 -13.44 -11.68
CA GLY A 353 -19.09 -14.65 -11.40
C GLY A 353 -17.58 -14.46 -11.39
N TYR A 354 -17.07 -13.22 -11.39
CA TYR A 354 -15.62 -12.99 -11.29
C TYR A 354 -15.07 -13.42 -9.93
N PHE A 355 -15.84 -13.23 -8.84
CA PHE A 355 -15.40 -13.59 -7.50
C PHE A 355 -15.18 -15.10 -7.35
N THR A 356 -16.11 -15.91 -7.83
CA THR A 356 -15.97 -17.38 -7.82
C THR A 356 -14.77 -17.83 -8.64
N ARG A 357 -14.52 -17.19 -9.79
CA ARG A 357 -13.33 -17.49 -10.60
C ARG A 357 -12.05 -17.07 -9.89
N ALA A 358 -12.02 -15.89 -9.27
CA ALA A 358 -10.88 -15.39 -8.52
C ALA A 358 -10.53 -16.29 -7.32
N MET A 359 -11.56 -16.77 -6.61
CA MET A 359 -11.40 -17.67 -5.46
C MET A 359 -10.64 -18.96 -5.83
N ALA A 360 -10.84 -19.49 -7.03
CA ALA A 360 -10.11 -20.67 -7.50
C ALA A 360 -8.58 -20.45 -7.60
N TYR A 361 -8.14 -19.21 -7.70
CA TYR A 361 -6.73 -18.84 -7.83
C TYR A 361 -6.19 -18.08 -6.61
N ARG A 362 -6.97 -17.98 -5.53
CA ARG A 362 -6.60 -17.23 -4.33
C ARG A 362 -5.21 -17.61 -3.82
N ASP A 363 -5.00 -18.88 -3.57
CA ASP A 363 -3.77 -19.36 -2.94
C ASP A 363 -2.55 -19.16 -3.83
N VAL A 364 -2.66 -19.44 -5.12
CA VAL A 364 -1.55 -19.28 -6.05
C VAL A 364 -1.15 -17.81 -6.22
N ILE A 365 -2.13 -16.88 -6.23
CA ILE A 365 -1.86 -15.44 -6.30
C ILE A 365 -1.18 -14.99 -5.01
N ASN A 366 -1.73 -15.33 -3.84
CA ASN A 366 -1.19 -14.93 -2.55
C ASN A 366 0.21 -15.51 -2.30
N VAL A 367 0.45 -16.77 -2.65
CA VAL A 367 1.81 -17.35 -2.56
C VAL A 367 2.78 -16.58 -3.43
N ALA A 368 2.47 -16.39 -4.71
CA ALA A 368 3.38 -15.77 -5.65
C ALA A 368 3.65 -14.29 -5.34
N TYR A 369 2.60 -13.50 -5.09
CA TYR A 369 2.75 -12.06 -4.86
C TYR A 369 3.23 -11.73 -3.45
N VAL A 370 2.58 -12.27 -2.42
CA VAL A 370 2.86 -11.90 -1.03
C VAL A 370 4.03 -12.67 -0.47
N ARG A 371 3.95 -14.02 -0.44
CA ARG A 371 4.95 -14.83 0.26
C ARG A 371 6.29 -14.88 -0.46
N GLU A 372 6.29 -15.02 -1.79
CA GLU A 372 7.53 -15.14 -2.56
C GLU A 372 8.13 -13.79 -2.94
N GLN A 373 7.31 -12.77 -3.25
CA GLN A 373 7.80 -11.51 -3.78
C GLN A 373 7.59 -10.29 -2.87
N ASN A 374 6.87 -10.43 -1.75
CA ASN A 374 6.56 -9.35 -0.79
C ASN A 374 5.90 -8.13 -1.48
N LEU A 375 4.99 -8.40 -2.41
CA LEU A 375 4.15 -7.41 -3.07
C LEU A 375 2.81 -7.28 -2.35
N ASP A 376 2.08 -6.21 -2.63
CA ASP A 376 0.68 -6.13 -2.25
C ASP A 376 -0.15 -7.15 -3.02
N ALA A 377 -0.96 -7.93 -2.32
CA ALA A 377 -1.80 -8.96 -2.94
C ALA A 377 -2.81 -8.35 -3.91
N SER A 378 -3.31 -7.13 -3.63
CA SER A 378 -4.26 -6.43 -4.49
C SER A 378 -3.76 -6.29 -5.92
N LEU A 379 -2.46 -6.01 -6.13
CA LEU A 379 -1.87 -5.93 -7.46
C LEU A 379 -2.07 -7.20 -8.28
N GLY A 380 -1.86 -8.37 -7.66
CA GLY A 380 -2.04 -9.65 -8.33
C GLY A 380 -3.48 -9.88 -8.79
N PHE A 381 -4.44 -9.63 -7.90
CA PHE A 381 -5.86 -9.80 -8.17
C PHE A 381 -6.40 -8.75 -9.15
N LEU A 382 -6.11 -7.47 -8.95
CA LEU A 382 -6.63 -6.39 -9.79
C LEU A 382 -6.04 -6.44 -11.20
N LEU A 383 -4.76 -6.81 -11.36
CA LEU A 383 -4.18 -7.04 -12.67
C LEU A 383 -4.82 -8.25 -13.37
N ALA A 384 -5.01 -9.38 -12.68
CA ALA A 384 -5.69 -10.54 -13.26
C ALA A 384 -7.13 -10.20 -13.68
N MET A 385 -7.86 -9.44 -12.84
CA MET A 385 -9.19 -8.93 -13.20
C MET A 385 -9.15 -8.06 -14.44
N SER A 386 -8.19 -7.12 -14.51
CA SER A 386 -8.08 -6.18 -15.63
C SER A 386 -7.69 -6.86 -16.95
N ARG A 387 -6.91 -7.94 -16.89
CA ARG A 387 -6.35 -8.61 -18.07
C ARG A 387 -7.21 -9.76 -18.60
N SER A 388 -7.75 -10.58 -17.70
CA SER A 388 -8.48 -11.80 -18.08
C SER A 388 -9.83 -11.98 -17.43
N LYS A 389 -10.17 -11.17 -16.39
CA LYS A 389 -11.36 -11.39 -15.54
C LYS A 389 -11.35 -12.79 -14.90
N PHE A 390 -10.16 -13.26 -14.55
CA PHE A 390 -9.88 -14.62 -14.06
C PHE A 390 -10.29 -15.75 -15.02
N VAL A 391 -10.22 -15.49 -16.34
CA VAL A 391 -10.39 -16.52 -17.37
C VAL A 391 -9.07 -16.65 -18.13
N PRO A 392 -8.23 -17.67 -17.83
CA PRO A 392 -6.84 -17.76 -18.33
C PRO A 392 -6.75 -18.26 -19.79
N THR A 393 -7.76 -17.99 -20.59
CA THR A 393 -7.77 -18.40 -22.00
C THR A 393 -6.79 -17.57 -22.83
N LYS A 394 -6.17 -18.21 -23.81
CA LYS A 394 -5.23 -17.56 -24.73
C LYS A 394 -5.92 -16.46 -25.54
N GLN A 395 -5.29 -15.28 -25.61
CA GLN A 395 -5.71 -14.13 -26.40
C GLN A 395 -4.54 -13.68 -27.29
N GLY A 396 -4.57 -14.02 -28.56
CA GLY A 396 -3.43 -13.84 -29.46
C GLY A 396 -2.22 -14.64 -28.98
N ASP A 397 -1.09 -13.98 -28.73
CA ASP A 397 0.13 -14.60 -28.19
C ASP A 397 0.20 -14.60 -26.66
N ASN A 398 -0.80 -14.00 -25.98
CA ASN A 398 -0.84 -13.87 -24.53
C ASN A 398 -1.64 -15.00 -23.89
N GLU A 399 -1.20 -15.47 -22.72
CA GLU A 399 -1.75 -16.61 -22.00
C GLU A 399 -1.82 -16.34 -20.49
N GLY A 400 -2.62 -17.15 -19.79
CA GLY A 400 -2.74 -17.11 -18.34
C GLY A 400 -3.56 -15.94 -17.81
N LEU A 401 -3.68 -15.87 -16.49
CA LEU A 401 -4.50 -14.84 -15.81
C LEU A 401 -4.03 -13.42 -16.10
N TRP A 402 -2.74 -13.20 -16.24
CA TRP A 402 -2.14 -11.87 -16.49
C TRP A 402 -1.90 -11.58 -17.97
N GLN A 403 -2.29 -12.50 -18.87
CA GLN A 403 -2.15 -12.34 -20.31
C GLN A 403 -0.74 -11.89 -20.72
N MET A 404 0.26 -12.72 -20.41
CA MET A 404 1.65 -12.54 -20.80
C MET A 404 1.99 -13.48 -21.95
N SER A 405 2.90 -13.07 -22.85
CA SER A 405 3.38 -13.96 -23.90
C SER A 405 4.58 -14.80 -23.44
N ASN A 406 4.70 -16.02 -23.96
CA ASN A 406 5.86 -16.86 -23.71
C ASN A 406 7.17 -16.19 -24.17
N ALA A 407 7.14 -15.44 -25.27
CA ALA A 407 8.27 -14.67 -25.75
C ALA A 407 8.72 -13.62 -24.72
N PHE A 408 7.77 -12.86 -24.13
CA PHE A 408 8.05 -11.88 -23.09
C PHE A 408 8.65 -12.53 -21.84
N VAL A 409 8.05 -13.62 -21.37
CA VAL A 409 8.49 -14.32 -20.15
C VAL A 409 9.90 -14.90 -20.34
N THR A 410 10.18 -15.47 -21.51
CA THR A 410 11.49 -16.06 -21.83
C THR A 410 12.56 -14.99 -22.02
N SER A 411 12.28 -13.93 -22.77
CA SER A 411 13.26 -12.86 -23.03
C SER A 411 13.68 -12.09 -21.78
N ASN A 412 12.82 -12.05 -20.75
CA ASN A 412 13.11 -11.42 -19.47
C ASN A 412 13.55 -12.42 -18.38
N GLY A 413 13.71 -13.70 -18.71
CA GLY A 413 14.22 -14.72 -17.79
C GLY A 413 13.23 -15.20 -16.73
N TYR A 414 11.93 -14.89 -16.86
CA TYR A 414 10.91 -15.28 -15.87
C TYR A 414 10.47 -16.74 -15.99
N ASN A 415 10.78 -17.40 -17.10
CA ASN A 415 10.45 -18.82 -17.32
C ASN A 415 11.21 -19.78 -16.39
N GLY A 416 12.35 -19.37 -15.82
CA GLY A 416 13.11 -20.18 -14.85
C GLY A 416 12.32 -20.56 -13.59
N LEU A 417 11.24 -19.83 -13.29
CA LEU A 417 10.37 -20.11 -12.14
C LEU A 417 9.26 -21.14 -12.44
N CYS A 418 9.08 -21.48 -13.72
CA CYS A 418 7.96 -22.31 -14.18
C CYS A 418 8.23 -23.81 -14.11
N GLY A 419 9.49 -24.25 -14.00
CA GLY A 419 9.84 -25.66 -14.12
C GLY A 419 9.39 -26.22 -15.47
N THR A 420 8.49 -27.21 -15.45
CA THR A 420 7.88 -27.79 -16.65
C THR A 420 6.50 -27.21 -17.00
N GLU A 421 5.95 -26.34 -16.15
CA GLU A 421 4.64 -25.71 -16.36
C GLU A 421 4.72 -24.59 -17.40
N THR A 422 3.59 -24.32 -18.04
CA THR A 422 3.42 -23.22 -19.00
C THR A 422 2.52 -22.12 -18.44
N LEU A 423 2.47 -20.96 -19.09
CA LEU A 423 1.57 -19.87 -18.69
C LEU A 423 0.07 -20.25 -18.78
N SER A 424 -0.26 -21.21 -19.64
CA SER A 424 -1.63 -21.71 -19.84
C SER A 424 -1.97 -22.91 -18.95
N ASP A 425 -1.05 -23.37 -18.08
CA ASP A 425 -1.34 -24.46 -17.16
C ASP A 425 -2.54 -24.13 -16.27
N PRO A 426 -3.50 -25.05 -16.08
CA PRO A 426 -4.69 -24.79 -15.26
C PRO A 426 -4.38 -24.37 -13.82
N SER A 427 -3.27 -24.82 -13.25
CA SER A 427 -2.81 -24.41 -11.90
C SER A 427 -2.49 -22.93 -11.81
N GLN A 428 -2.10 -22.30 -12.93
CA GLN A 428 -1.60 -20.92 -13.02
C GLN A 428 -0.35 -20.62 -12.16
N ASN A 429 0.34 -21.65 -11.62
CA ASN A 429 1.56 -21.44 -10.82
C ASN A 429 2.67 -20.72 -11.59
N CYS A 430 2.97 -21.17 -12.82
CA CYS A 430 3.96 -20.53 -13.68
C CYS A 430 3.57 -19.08 -13.97
N ALA A 431 2.33 -18.83 -14.38
CA ALA A 431 1.85 -17.49 -14.71
C ALA A 431 1.87 -16.56 -13.48
N ALA A 432 1.49 -17.05 -12.30
CA ALA A 432 1.52 -16.28 -11.05
C ALA A 432 2.96 -15.89 -10.66
N LYS A 433 3.89 -16.84 -10.64
CA LYS A 433 5.29 -16.60 -10.29
C LYS A 433 5.97 -15.65 -11.27
N ALA A 434 5.79 -15.87 -12.56
CA ALA A 434 6.34 -14.99 -13.60
C ALA A 434 5.80 -13.57 -13.49
N SER A 435 4.47 -13.40 -13.31
CA SER A 435 3.87 -12.08 -13.19
C SER A 435 4.24 -11.37 -11.89
N ALA A 436 4.35 -12.10 -10.77
CA ALA A 436 4.75 -11.52 -9.49
C ALA A 436 6.21 -11.04 -9.51
N LEU A 437 7.15 -11.84 -10.07
CA LEU A 437 8.54 -11.43 -10.21
C LEU A 437 8.67 -10.22 -11.15
N TYR A 438 7.91 -10.21 -12.24
CA TYR A 438 7.86 -9.08 -13.15
C TYR A 438 7.32 -7.82 -12.47
N MET A 439 6.20 -7.90 -11.73
CA MET A 439 5.67 -6.78 -10.97
C MET A 439 6.63 -6.28 -9.90
N LYS A 440 7.35 -7.18 -9.22
CA LYS A 440 8.40 -6.78 -8.27
C LYS A 440 9.48 -5.94 -8.94
N ALA A 441 9.92 -6.33 -10.14
CA ALA A 441 10.89 -5.55 -10.91
C ALA A 441 10.34 -4.17 -11.27
N LEU A 442 9.08 -4.07 -11.70
CA LEU A 442 8.45 -2.78 -11.99
C LEU A 442 8.31 -1.92 -10.73
N VAL A 443 7.72 -2.45 -9.66
CA VAL A 443 7.44 -1.68 -8.44
C VAL A 443 8.75 -1.19 -7.79
N TYR A 444 9.67 -2.11 -7.47
CA TYR A 444 10.83 -1.75 -6.64
C TYR A 444 12.06 -1.35 -7.44
N SER A 445 12.34 -2.00 -8.58
CA SER A 445 13.55 -1.71 -9.34
C SER A 445 13.37 -0.56 -10.34
N VAL A 446 12.14 -0.33 -10.82
CA VAL A 446 11.87 0.73 -11.80
C VAL A 446 11.21 1.94 -11.15
N PHE A 447 10.10 1.77 -10.42
CA PHE A 447 9.26 2.90 -9.97
C PHE A 447 9.41 3.26 -8.48
N ASP A 448 10.43 2.74 -7.77
CA ASP A 448 10.76 3.13 -6.38
C ASP A 448 9.61 2.93 -5.38
N GLY A 449 8.80 1.90 -5.57
CA GLY A 449 7.63 1.58 -4.74
C GLY A 449 6.30 2.12 -5.29
N ASP A 450 6.29 2.80 -6.43
CA ASP A 450 5.09 3.40 -7.03
C ASP A 450 4.29 2.36 -7.81
N GLU A 451 3.25 1.83 -7.17
CA GLU A 451 2.43 0.73 -7.69
C GLU A 451 1.50 1.18 -8.83
N VAL A 452 1.08 2.43 -8.85
CA VAL A 452 0.21 2.97 -9.91
C VAL A 452 0.96 3.08 -11.23
N TYR A 453 2.16 3.64 -11.22
CA TYR A 453 3.01 3.70 -12.42
C TYR A 453 3.52 2.32 -12.84
N ALA A 454 3.77 1.42 -11.88
CA ALA A 454 4.09 0.03 -12.18
C ALA A 454 2.92 -0.69 -12.89
N ALA A 455 1.68 -0.48 -12.43
CA ALA A 455 0.48 -1.02 -13.08
C ALA A 455 0.26 -0.41 -14.49
N ALA A 456 0.51 0.89 -14.66
CA ALA A 456 0.46 1.54 -15.98
C ALA A 456 1.52 1.00 -16.95
N ALA A 457 2.70 0.63 -16.44
CA ALA A 457 3.79 0.06 -17.24
C ALA A 457 3.64 -1.43 -17.54
N PHE A 458 2.61 -2.11 -17.00
CA PHE A 458 2.43 -3.55 -17.18
C PHE A 458 2.32 -3.92 -18.67
N GLY A 459 3.21 -4.78 -19.13
CA GLY A 459 3.36 -5.17 -20.54
C GLY A 459 4.65 -4.65 -21.18
N LYS A 460 5.36 -3.69 -20.54
CA LYS A 460 6.69 -3.24 -20.97
C LYS A 460 7.77 -4.13 -20.37
N SER A 461 8.88 -4.34 -21.09
CA SER A 461 10.07 -4.91 -20.45
C SER A 461 10.56 -3.98 -19.33
N PRO A 462 11.26 -4.47 -18.30
CA PRO A 462 11.83 -3.60 -17.28
C PRO A 462 12.76 -2.51 -17.84
N ALA A 463 13.48 -2.80 -18.94
CA ALA A 463 14.32 -1.84 -19.64
C ALA A 463 13.49 -0.73 -20.31
N ASP A 464 12.41 -1.10 -21.02
CA ASP A 464 11.51 -0.12 -21.64
C ASP A 464 10.74 0.69 -20.60
N ALA A 465 10.36 0.08 -19.49
CA ALA A 465 9.72 0.78 -18.37
C ALA A 465 10.68 1.79 -17.71
N THR A 466 11.97 1.44 -17.58
CA THR A 466 13.01 2.35 -17.08
C THR A 466 13.22 3.54 -18.05
N ALA A 467 13.29 3.24 -19.34
CA ALA A 467 13.40 4.29 -20.36
C ALA A 467 12.17 5.22 -20.33
N TRP A 468 10.97 4.65 -20.19
CA TRP A 468 9.74 5.44 -20.05
C TRP A 468 9.75 6.28 -18.77
N LYS A 469 10.10 5.72 -17.60
CA LYS A 469 10.23 6.47 -16.34
C LYS A 469 11.15 7.68 -16.49
N ALA A 470 12.27 7.53 -17.21
CA ALA A 470 13.21 8.63 -17.44
C ALA A 470 12.61 9.82 -18.22
N THR A 471 11.48 9.61 -18.91
CA THR A 471 10.75 10.69 -19.62
C THR A 471 9.71 11.39 -18.74
N LEU A 472 9.44 10.85 -17.54
CA LEU A 472 8.43 11.40 -16.64
C LEU A 472 9.04 12.50 -15.76
N PRO A 473 8.25 13.51 -15.36
CA PRO A 473 8.70 14.54 -14.41
C PRO A 473 8.96 13.96 -13.02
N ALA A 474 9.70 14.67 -12.19
CA ALA A 474 9.94 14.29 -10.80
C ALA A 474 8.64 14.27 -10.00
N ASN A 475 7.81 15.32 -10.11
CA ASN A 475 6.45 15.31 -9.58
C ASN A 475 5.52 14.52 -10.52
N ARG A 476 4.95 13.44 -10.00
CA ARG A 476 4.09 12.51 -10.74
C ARG A 476 2.72 12.34 -10.11
N THR A 477 2.32 13.25 -9.25
CA THR A 477 1.03 13.17 -8.55
C THR A 477 -0.16 13.24 -9.50
N ASP A 478 -0.11 14.07 -10.53
CA ASP A 478 -1.14 14.15 -11.58
C ASP A 478 -0.93 13.07 -12.63
N VAL A 479 -1.45 11.88 -12.34
CA VAL A 479 -1.24 10.68 -13.16
C VAL A 479 -1.65 10.88 -14.61
N TRP A 480 -2.79 11.54 -14.84
CA TRP A 480 -3.35 11.71 -16.19
C TRP A 480 -2.56 12.68 -17.06
N ASN A 481 -2.14 13.79 -16.48
CA ASN A 481 -1.37 14.79 -17.21
C ASN A 481 0.11 14.41 -17.35
N VAL A 482 0.62 13.54 -16.48
CA VAL A 482 1.98 13.01 -16.55
C VAL A 482 2.09 11.88 -17.57
N ILE A 483 1.19 10.90 -17.56
CA ILE A 483 1.18 9.78 -18.50
C ILE A 483 0.58 10.25 -19.83
N LYS A 484 1.44 10.63 -20.79
CA LYS A 484 0.99 11.15 -22.11
C LYS A 484 0.87 10.09 -23.19
N THR A 485 1.45 8.91 -22.97
CA THR A 485 1.47 7.81 -23.94
C THR A 485 0.17 7.01 -23.87
N ALA A 486 -0.44 6.76 -25.02
CA ALA A 486 -1.76 6.13 -25.12
C ALA A 486 -1.80 4.70 -24.53
N PRO A 487 -0.80 3.83 -24.74
CA PRO A 487 -0.83 2.47 -24.19
C PRO A 487 -0.85 2.45 -22.66
N GLU A 488 -0.07 3.30 -21.98
CA GLU A 488 0.01 3.37 -20.54
C GLU A 488 -1.26 4.00 -19.93
N ARG A 489 -1.84 5.01 -20.59
CA ARG A 489 -3.16 5.54 -20.22
C ARG A 489 -4.26 4.49 -20.34
N GLU A 490 -4.30 3.75 -21.43
CA GLU A 490 -5.28 2.68 -21.62
C GLU A 490 -5.11 1.58 -20.57
N GLN A 491 -3.87 1.18 -20.27
CA GLN A 491 -3.59 0.18 -19.25
C GLN A 491 -4.03 0.65 -17.86
N LEU A 492 -3.79 1.92 -17.52
CA LEU A 492 -4.22 2.52 -16.25
C LEU A 492 -5.74 2.61 -16.14
N VAL A 493 -6.42 3.10 -17.18
CA VAL A 493 -7.90 3.17 -17.24
C VAL A 493 -8.51 1.78 -17.08
N ARG A 494 -7.96 0.79 -17.78
CA ARG A 494 -8.37 -0.62 -17.69
C ARG A 494 -8.20 -1.15 -16.26
N PHE A 495 -7.07 -0.85 -15.64
CA PHE A 495 -6.78 -1.27 -14.27
C PHE A 495 -7.79 -0.66 -13.28
N PHE A 496 -8.02 0.65 -13.33
CA PHE A 496 -8.98 1.30 -12.44
C PHE A 496 -10.42 0.86 -12.69
N ALA A 497 -10.86 0.72 -13.93
CA ALA A 497 -12.20 0.24 -14.23
C ALA A 497 -12.45 -1.18 -13.70
N ALA A 498 -11.47 -2.07 -13.86
CA ALA A 498 -11.52 -3.41 -13.31
C ALA A 498 -11.58 -3.40 -11.78
N ALA A 499 -10.73 -2.61 -11.12
CA ALA A 499 -10.67 -2.47 -9.68
C ALA A 499 -11.98 -1.90 -9.11
N ILE A 500 -12.50 -0.82 -9.69
CA ILE A 500 -13.77 -0.20 -9.26
C ILE A 500 -14.92 -1.21 -9.27
N VAL A 501 -15.08 -1.95 -10.36
CA VAL A 501 -16.15 -2.95 -10.47
C VAL A 501 -15.94 -4.07 -9.46
N SER A 502 -14.73 -4.58 -9.36
CA SER A 502 -14.46 -5.74 -8.50
C SER A 502 -14.43 -5.43 -7.01
N GLU A 503 -14.25 -4.17 -6.61
CA GLU A 503 -14.35 -3.74 -5.22
C GLU A 503 -15.76 -3.24 -4.84
N ASN A 504 -16.63 -2.94 -5.82
CA ASN A 504 -17.96 -2.42 -5.58
C ASN A 504 -19.06 -3.20 -6.36
N PRO A 505 -19.09 -4.55 -6.32
CA PRO A 505 -19.96 -5.35 -7.21
C PRO A 505 -21.44 -5.02 -7.09
N GLN A 506 -21.91 -4.75 -5.90
CA GLN A 506 -23.32 -4.45 -5.64
C GLN A 506 -23.79 -3.19 -6.39
N LYS A 507 -22.90 -2.18 -6.49
CA LYS A 507 -23.18 -0.94 -7.21
C LYS A 507 -23.40 -1.15 -8.71
N PHE A 508 -22.78 -2.20 -9.25
CA PHE A 508 -22.88 -2.58 -10.67
C PHE A 508 -23.88 -3.72 -10.91
N GLY A 509 -24.72 -4.04 -9.93
CA GLY A 509 -25.76 -5.06 -10.04
C GLY A 509 -25.24 -6.50 -10.03
N LEU A 510 -24.01 -6.72 -9.62
CA LEU A 510 -23.36 -8.04 -9.53
C LEU A 510 -23.67 -8.70 -8.18
N LYS A 511 -24.93 -9.07 -7.97
CA LYS A 511 -25.47 -9.48 -6.67
C LYS A 511 -24.84 -10.77 -6.10
N SER A 512 -24.29 -11.63 -6.96
CA SER A 512 -23.62 -12.89 -6.56
C SER A 512 -22.12 -12.72 -6.32
N ASP A 513 -21.56 -11.58 -6.71
CA ASP A 513 -20.13 -11.31 -6.54
C ASP A 513 -19.89 -10.51 -5.27
N ARG A 514 -18.69 -10.66 -4.72
CA ARG A 514 -18.21 -9.96 -3.53
C ARG A 514 -16.97 -9.13 -3.89
N PRO A 515 -16.58 -8.15 -3.06
CA PRO A 515 -15.34 -7.40 -3.28
C PRO A 515 -14.12 -8.34 -3.33
N LEU A 516 -13.23 -8.13 -4.30
CA LEU A 516 -11.98 -8.91 -4.39
C LEU A 516 -11.10 -8.75 -3.17
N SER A 517 -11.21 -7.62 -2.47
CA SER A 517 -10.51 -7.38 -1.21
C SER A 517 -10.79 -8.44 -0.15
N GLU A 518 -11.90 -9.15 -0.21
CA GLU A 518 -12.15 -10.31 0.65
C GLU A 518 -11.22 -11.51 0.38
N LEU A 519 -10.56 -11.56 -0.78
CA LEU A 519 -9.61 -12.63 -1.13
C LEU A 519 -8.16 -12.30 -0.79
N TYR A 520 -7.77 -11.03 -0.78
CA TYR A 520 -6.37 -10.63 -0.58
C TYR A 520 -6.10 -9.93 0.76
N ARG A 521 -7.10 -9.40 1.45
CA ARG A 521 -6.92 -8.88 2.81
C ARG A 521 -6.62 -9.98 3.84
N VAL A 522 -6.89 -11.23 3.49
CA VAL A 522 -6.72 -12.43 4.33
C VAL A 522 -5.24 -12.85 4.51
N THR A 523 -4.29 -12.24 3.84
CA THR A 523 -2.90 -12.74 3.76
C THR A 523 -1.82 -11.73 4.17
N GLN A 524 -2.19 -10.61 4.78
CA GLN A 524 -1.19 -9.62 5.22
C GLN A 524 -0.87 -9.67 6.71
#